data_c442a989a9b2445feab4862d8bb5c9eb
#
_entry.id   c442a989a9b2445feab4862d8bb5c9eb
#
_cell.length_a   1.000
_cell.length_b   1.000
_cell.length_c   1.000
_cell.angle_alpha   90.00
_cell.angle_beta   90.00
_cell.angle_gamma   90.00
#
_symmetry.space_group_name_H-M   'P 1'
#
loop_
_entity.id
_entity.type
_entity.pdbx_description
1 polymer ?
#
loop_
_entity_poly.entity_id
_entity_poly.type
_entity_poly.pdbx_seq_one_letter_code
_entity_poly.pdbx_strand_id
1 'polypeptide(L)'
;MREQAIILDRASLEGAGREILKNWWVVLCWMVAMLLGATGVGNLLYTPQYTASSTLVIRMMGADAYTSLTQTTQMTAVYSEIFQSDALRNLVSESIGEPVEGTISCTQIEETNLLVLSATSPTPRQAYLFIQAALRNYEQVAGYVFTDAALEVVQEPSVPESPSNASFLVSRRWELTLLAGLAAAGLITLIYLLRRTVKAASSASTLLDGNILGTIPYEKKQVVTHGEKGKKEVPALLLNSPLVSMDFAEASRRMATRLESHMRRKNSKVLLVCSVEENEGKSTVAANIALALAEHGREVLLLDGDLRKPAQFKVFDKREEAGPSFSDVLEGSTALENCLAQNKTSAVWGLFQYKPVSQAGELLSSPRLHQILEELRGRMDVIVVDCPPIVAAADAEIWMHQADTVALVVRQDYSDIRVINDTVDLIWKSAGDFAGIILNAFRRESPRVAESGRYE
;
A
#
# COMPACT_ATOMS: atom_id res chain seq x y z
N MET A 1 9.88 12.92 25.74
CA MET A 1 9.44 12.02 24.64
C MET A 1 8.07 11.48 25.04
N ARG A 2 6.97 12.02 24.51
CA ARG A 2 5.65 11.40 24.68
C ARG A 2 5.60 10.18 23.77
N GLU A 3 5.48 8.99 24.36
CA GLU A 3 5.17 7.79 23.61
C GLU A 3 3.86 8.02 22.85
N GLN A 4 3.97 8.14 21.51
CA GLN A 4 2.80 8.22 20.66
C GLN A 4 2.21 6.82 20.57
N ALA A 5 1.20 6.55 21.37
CA ALA A 5 0.32 5.41 21.16
C ALA A 5 -0.20 5.47 19.72
N ILE A 6 -0.11 4.36 18.99
CA ILE A 6 -0.72 4.21 17.65
C ILE A 6 -2.22 4.41 17.84
N ILE A 7 -2.70 5.62 17.53
CA ILE A 7 -4.13 5.91 17.58
C ILE A 7 -4.75 5.21 16.38
N LEU A 8 -5.33 4.05 16.63
CA LEU A 8 -6.18 3.34 15.66
C LEU A 8 -7.50 4.11 15.53
N ASP A 9 -7.45 5.25 14.84
CA ASP A 9 -8.63 6.02 14.51
C ASP A 9 -9.23 5.51 13.19
N ARG A 10 -10.54 5.66 13.03
CA ARG A 10 -11.27 5.22 11.82
C ARG A 10 -10.66 5.80 10.54
N ALA A 11 -10.19 7.05 10.59
CA ALA A 11 -9.46 7.69 9.51
C ALA A 11 -8.17 6.92 9.12
N SER A 12 -7.47 6.34 10.09
CA SER A 12 -6.28 5.52 9.87
C SER A 12 -6.60 4.21 9.17
N LEU A 13 -7.75 3.58 9.51
CA LEU A 13 -8.20 2.34 8.85
C LEU A 13 -8.66 2.58 7.41
N GLU A 14 -9.43 3.67 7.17
CA GLU A 14 -9.83 4.06 5.82
C GLU A 14 -8.62 4.45 4.95
N GLY A 15 -7.62 5.09 5.54
CA GLY A 15 -6.35 5.40 4.90
C GLY A 15 -5.57 4.15 4.51
N ALA A 16 -5.46 3.18 5.43
CA ALA A 16 -4.80 1.90 5.18
C ALA A 16 -5.47 1.12 4.03
N GLY A 17 -6.81 1.08 4.01
CA GLY A 17 -7.56 0.46 2.91
C GLY A 17 -7.25 1.10 1.55
N ARG A 18 -7.10 2.43 1.50
CA ARG A 18 -6.72 3.14 0.27
C ARG A 18 -5.29 2.86 -0.16
N GLU A 19 -4.35 2.75 0.78
CA GLU A 19 -2.97 2.39 0.46
C GLU A 19 -2.87 0.96 -0.07
N ILE A 20 -3.68 0.01 0.43
CA ILE A 20 -3.78 -1.34 -0.14
C ILE A 20 -4.31 -1.25 -1.59
N LEU A 21 -5.41 -0.49 -1.81
CA LEU A 21 -5.98 -0.32 -3.16
C LEU A 21 -5.01 0.37 -4.13
N LYS A 22 -4.22 1.31 -3.67
CA LYS A 22 -3.20 2.01 -4.48
C LYS A 22 -2.05 1.07 -4.85
N ASN A 23 -1.69 0.17 -3.94
CA ASN A 23 -0.59 -0.78 -4.10
C ASN A 23 -1.09 -2.23 -4.34
N TRP A 24 -2.30 -2.40 -4.88
CA TRP A 24 -2.91 -3.73 -5.11
C TRP A 24 -2.03 -4.67 -5.94
N TRP A 25 -1.24 -4.09 -6.85
CA TRP A 25 -0.30 -4.84 -7.68
C TRP A 25 0.80 -5.53 -6.86
N VAL A 26 1.24 -4.94 -5.73
CA VAL A 26 2.23 -5.56 -4.82
C VAL A 26 1.63 -6.82 -4.20
N VAL A 27 0.37 -6.73 -3.73
CA VAL A 27 -0.36 -7.89 -3.19
C VAL A 27 -0.48 -8.98 -4.26
N LEU A 28 -0.83 -8.60 -5.49
CA LEU A 28 -0.92 -9.53 -6.61
C LEU A 28 0.43 -10.20 -6.92
N CYS A 29 1.52 -9.43 -6.97
CA CYS A 29 2.86 -9.96 -7.20
C CYS A 29 3.27 -10.98 -6.13
N TRP A 30 2.97 -10.71 -4.85
CA TRP A 30 3.25 -11.64 -3.75
C TRP A 30 2.45 -12.94 -3.89
N MET A 31 1.16 -12.83 -4.26
CA MET A 31 0.31 -13.99 -4.52
C MET A 31 0.84 -14.84 -5.68
N VAL A 32 1.20 -14.21 -6.80
CA VAL A 32 1.76 -14.91 -7.97
C VAL A 32 3.11 -15.56 -7.64
N ALA A 33 3.99 -14.84 -6.95
CA ALA A 33 5.29 -15.37 -6.54
C ALA A 33 5.13 -16.60 -5.62
N MET A 34 4.17 -16.55 -4.67
CA MET A 34 3.89 -17.68 -3.78
C MET A 34 3.29 -18.87 -4.53
N LEU A 35 2.37 -18.61 -5.46
CA LEU A 35 1.76 -19.66 -6.30
C LEU A 35 2.81 -20.38 -7.15
N LEU A 36 3.68 -19.63 -7.82
CA LEU A 36 4.77 -20.18 -8.64
C LEU A 36 5.83 -20.87 -7.77
N GLY A 37 6.17 -20.29 -6.63
CA GLY A 37 7.11 -20.88 -5.67
C GLY A 37 6.57 -22.20 -5.10
N ALA A 38 5.32 -22.22 -4.63
CA ALA A 38 4.72 -23.43 -4.08
C ALA A 38 4.58 -24.55 -5.11
N THR A 39 4.24 -24.23 -6.36
CA THR A 39 4.15 -25.22 -7.44
C THR A 39 5.53 -25.66 -7.92
N GLY A 40 6.46 -24.73 -8.14
CA GLY A 40 7.81 -25.03 -8.62
C GLY A 40 8.63 -25.83 -7.60
N VAL A 41 8.75 -25.33 -6.38
CA VAL A 41 9.46 -26.00 -5.28
C VAL A 41 8.75 -27.31 -4.90
N GLY A 42 7.40 -27.29 -4.86
CA GLY A 42 6.61 -28.46 -4.57
C GLY A 42 6.85 -29.59 -5.58
N ASN A 43 6.96 -29.28 -6.87
CA ASN A 43 7.23 -30.27 -7.90
C ASN A 43 8.70 -30.74 -7.92
N LEU A 44 9.65 -29.84 -7.59
CA LEU A 44 11.09 -30.21 -7.52
C LEU A 44 11.41 -31.12 -6.33
N LEU A 45 10.77 -30.90 -5.19
CA LEU A 45 10.99 -31.70 -3.98
C LEU A 45 10.08 -32.92 -3.90
N TYR A 46 9.10 -33.03 -4.79
CA TYR A 46 8.13 -34.11 -4.76
C TYR A 46 8.66 -35.37 -5.43
N THR A 47 8.80 -36.41 -4.64
CA THR A 47 9.05 -37.77 -5.12
C THR A 47 7.73 -38.54 -5.10
N PRO A 48 7.12 -38.84 -6.24
CA PRO A 48 5.87 -39.59 -6.29
C PRO A 48 6.10 -41.00 -5.74
N GLN A 49 5.17 -41.47 -4.91
CA GLN A 49 5.13 -42.84 -4.45
C GLN A 49 3.81 -43.49 -4.83
N TYR A 50 3.87 -44.66 -5.37
CA TYR A 50 2.72 -45.41 -5.82
C TYR A 50 2.55 -46.63 -4.94
N THR A 51 1.32 -46.84 -4.45
CA THR A 51 1.01 -47.97 -3.58
C THR A 51 0.04 -48.92 -4.32
N ALA A 52 0.51 -50.13 -4.58
CA ALA A 52 -0.37 -51.20 -4.96
C ALA A 52 -0.82 -51.97 -3.72
N SER A 53 -2.02 -52.48 -3.68
CA SER A 53 -2.56 -53.25 -2.56
C SER A 53 -3.22 -54.55 -3.05
N SER A 54 -3.17 -55.56 -2.21
CA SER A 54 -3.85 -56.84 -2.40
C SER A 54 -4.47 -57.28 -1.07
N THR A 55 -5.68 -57.77 -1.10
CA THR A 55 -6.37 -58.30 0.07
C THR A 55 -6.26 -59.82 0.08
N LEU A 56 -5.79 -60.33 1.22
CA LEU A 56 -5.54 -61.75 1.42
C LEU A 56 -6.36 -62.27 2.59
N VAL A 57 -6.73 -63.52 2.56
CA VAL A 57 -7.37 -64.22 3.67
C VAL A 57 -6.45 -65.36 4.16
N ILE A 58 -6.33 -65.54 5.48
CA ILE A 58 -5.65 -66.67 6.07
C ILE A 58 -6.57 -67.84 6.10
N ARG A 59 -6.20 -68.95 5.43
CA ARG A 59 -6.95 -70.21 5.40
C ARG A 59 -6.09 -71.33 6.05
N MET A 60 -6.65 -71.99 7.03
CA MET A 60 -5.99 -73.17 7.60
C MET A 60 -6.30 -74.43 6.85
N MET A 61 -5.29 -75.24 6.54
CA MET A 61 -5.42 -76.59 5.97
C MET A 61 -5.65 -77.58 7.11
N GLY A 62 -6.91 -77.92 7.42
CA GLY A 62 -7.25 -78.92 8.44
C GLY A 62 -8.65 -78.73 8.97
N ALA A 63 -9.40 -79.80 9.24
CA ALA A 63 -10.79 -79.75 9.67
C ALA A 63 -10.96 -78.94 10.98
N ASP A 64 -11.95 -78.08 10.95
CA ASP A 64 -12.63 -77.31 11.96
C ASP A 64 -12.41 -75.77 11.82
N ALA A 65 -13.40 -75.17 11.19
CA ALA A 65 -13.42 -73.75 10.72
C ALA A 65 -13.64 -72.71 11.82
N TYR A 66 -13.15 -72.89 13.03
CA TYR A 66 -13.20 -71.89 14.12
C TYR A 66 -11.82 -71.49 14.56
N THR A 67 -11.09 -70.82 13.69
CA THR A 67 -9.86 -70.13 14.10
C THR A 67 -10.24 -68.98 15.02
N SER A 68 -9.77 -68.98 16.28
CA SER A 68 -9.99 -67.86 17.17
C SER A 68 -9.31 -66.60 16.61
N LEU A 69 -9.98 -65.47 16.71
CA LEU A 69 -9.42 -64.16 16.28
C LEU A 69 -8.02 -63.92 16.84
N THR A 70 -7.70 -64.46 18.05
CA THR A 70 -6.38 -64.37 18.68
C THR A 70 -5.28 -65.10 17.91
N GLN A 71 -5.58 -66.28 17.31
CA GLN A 71 -4.63 -67.04 16.48
C GLN A 71 -4.40 -66.31 15.16
N THR A 72 -5.44 -65.73 14.57
CA THR A 72 -5.31 -64.93 13.33
C THR A 72 -4.44 -63.69 13.54
N THR A 73 -4.57 -63.01 14.67
CA THR A 73 -3.73 -61.84 14.99
C THR A 73 -2.24 -62.21 15.16
N GLN A 74 -1.94 -63.35 15.81
CA GLN A 74 -0.57 -63.88 15.92
C GLN A 74 0.01 -64.24 14.54
N MET A 75 -0.78 -64.90 13.72
CA MET A 75 -0.37 -65.23 12.35
C MET A 75 -0.14 -64.01 11.48
N THR A 76 -0.97 -62.97 11.60
CA THR A 76 -0.79 -61.68 10.93
C THR A 76 0.54 -61.05 11.24
N ALA A 77 0.93 -61.05 12.51
CA ALA A 77 2.22 -60.52 12.93
C ALA A 77 3.40 -61.26 12.27
N VAL A 78 3.31 -62.59 12.21
CA VAL A 78 4.36 -63.41 11.55
C VAL A 78 4.38 -63.21 10.06
N TYR A 79 3.22 -63.16 9.38
CA TYR A 79 3.17 -62.87 7.94
C TYR A 79 3.66 -61.46 7.64
N SER A 80 3.37 -60.49 8.51
CA SER A 80 3.93 -59.13 8.39
C SER A 80 5.44 -59.11 8.44
N GLU A 81 6.02 -59.90 9.36
CA GLU A 81 7.48 -60.07 9.48
C GLU A 81 8.10 -60.73 8.25
N ILE A 82 7.45 -61.79 7.75
CA ILE A 82 7.88 -62.50 6.53
C ILE A 82 7.86 -61.55 5.33
N PHE A 83 6.79 -60.75 5.14
CA PHE A 83 6.68 -59.83 4.01
C PHE A 83 7.68 -58.66 4.12
N GLN A 84 8.11 -58.30 5.29
CA GLN A 84 9.12 -57.26 5.55
C GLN A 84 10.57 -57.81 5.59
N SER A 85 10.73 -59.13 5.54
CA SER A 85 12.03 -59.75 5.67
C SER A 85 12.95 -59.46 4.45
N ASP A 86 14.25 -59.26 4.75
CA ASP A 86 15.27 -59.12 3.71
C ASP A 86 15.36 -60.34 2.79
N ALA A 87 15.06 -61.54 3.35
CA ALA A 87 15.05 -62.77 2.58
C ALA A 87 14.01 -62.72 1.44
N LEU A 88 12.79 -62.32 1.74
CA LEU A 88 11.75 -62.18 0.70
C LEU A 88 12.10 -61.02 -0.25
N ARG A 89 12.62 -59.92 0.25
CA ARG A 89 13.01 -58.77 -0.58
C ARG A 89 14.09 -59.16 -1.60
N ASN A 90 15.05 -59.95 -1.22
CA ASN A 90 16.11 -60.47 -2.12
C ASN A 90 15.54 -61.42 -3.16
N LEU A 91 14.66 -62.34 -2.82
CA LEU A 91 13.97 -63.24 -3.75
C LEU A 91 13.09 -62.44 -4.74
N VAL A 92 12.40 -61.42 -4.27
CA VAL A 92 11.59 -60.54 -5.11
C VAL A 92 12.46 -59.75 -6.08
N SER A 93 13.59 -59.24 -5.62
CA SER A 93 14.55 -58.50 -6.46
C SER A 93 15.16 -59.42 -7.53
N GLU A 94 15.52 -60.65 -7.18
CA GLU A 94 16.02 -61.65 -8.12
C GLU A 94 14.94 -62.05 -9.16
N SER A 95 13.69 -62.21 -8.69
CA SER A 95 12.55 -62.56 -9.54
C SER A 95 12.18 -61.47 -10.54
N ILE A 96 12.35 -60.18 -10.19
CA ILE A 96 12.05 -59.02 -11.05
C ILE A 96 13.25 -58.68 -11.95
N GLY A 97 14.47 -59.02 -11.53
CA GLY A 97 15.70 -58.70 -12.25
C GLY A 97 16.20 -57.28 -12.07
N GLU A 98 15.59 -56.50 -11.18
CA GLU A 98 15.95 -55.12 -10.83
C GLU A 98 15.94 -54.95 -9.31
N PRO A 99 16.80 -54.08 -8.74
CA PRO A 99 16.75 -53.76 -7.31
C PRO A 99 15.40 -53.13 -6.96
N VAL A 100 14.71 -53.69 -5.99
CA VAL A 100 13.41 -53.20 -5.56
C VAL A 100 13.57 -52.00 -4.65
N GLU A 101 13.27 -50.83 -5.17
CA GLU A 101 13.15 -49.60 -4.43
C GLU A 101 11.74 -49.46 -3.87
N GLY A 102 11.56 -49.59 -2.57
CA GLY A 102 10.25 -49.47 -1.96
C GLY A 102 10.10 -50.21 -0.64
N THR A 103 8.94 -50.10 -0.04
CA THR A 103 8.57 -50.75 1.21
C THR A 103 7.34 -51.63 1.00
N ILE A 104 7.31 -52.76 1.69
CA ILE A 104 6.12 -53.58 1.79
C ILE A 104 5.59 -53.52 3.21
N SER A 105 4.30 -53.42 3.35
CA SER A 105 3.61 -53.50 4.65
C SER A 105 2.44 -54.44 4.57
N CYS A 106 2.23 -55.16 5.66
CA CYS A 106 1.07 -56.05 5.79
C CYS A 106 0.31 -55.61 7.04
N THR A 107 -0.97 -55.26 6.87
CA THR A 107 -1.85 -54.80 7.97
C THR A 107 -3.11 -55.68 8.01
N GLN A 108 -3.53 -56.04 9.21
CA GLN A 108 -4.83 -56.71 9.40
C GLN A 108 -5.96 -55.70 9.42
N ILE A 109 -7.07 -56.04 8.79
CA ILE A 109 -8.31 -55.28 9.00
C ILE A 109 -8.89 -55.68 10.31
N GLU A 110 -9.09 -54.73 11.22
CA GLU A 110 -9.60 -54.95 12.57
C GLU A 110 -10.84 -55.87 12.59
N GLU A 111 -10.82 -56.83 13.53
CA GLU A 111 -11.88 -57.83 13.76
C GLU A 111 -12.18 -58.78 12.58
N THR A 112 -11.28 -58.92 11.63
CA THR A 112 -11.39 -59.81 10.50
C THR A 112 -10.18 -60.74 10.32
N ASN A 113 -10.31 -61.77 9.50
CA ASN A 113 -9.21 -62.62 9.06
C ASN A 113 -8.59 -62.12 7.75
N LEU A 114 -8.82 -60.86 7.39
CA LEU A 114 -8.30 -60.25 6.15
C LEU A 114 -7.00 -59.52 6.42
N LEU A 115 -6.05 -59.72 5.54
CA LEU A 115 -4.78 -59.00 5.48
C LEU A 115 -4.72 -58.11 4.29
N VAL A 116 -4.31 -56.87 4.45
CA VAL A 116 -4.00 -55.97 3.35
C VAL A 116 -2.48 -55.91 3.20
N LEU A 117 -2.01 -56.44 2.10
CA LEU A 117 -0.62 -56.34 1.68
C LEU A 117 -0.49 -55.12 0.81
N SER A 118 0.36 -54.20 1.15
CA SER A 118 0.62 -52.94 0.41
C SER A 118 2.09 -52.84 0.06
N ALA A 119 2.39 -52.55 -1.19
CA ALA A 119 3.75 -52.30 -1.65
C ALA A 119 3.82 -50.87 -2.22
N THR A 120 4.75 -50.09 -1.71
CA THR A 120 4.96 -48.69 -2.11
C THR A 120 6.30 -48.58 -2.85
N SER A 121 6.29 -47.97 -4.04
CA SER A 121 7.48 -47.82 -4.89
C SER A 121 7.43 -46.47 -5.65
N PRO A 122 8.56 -45.93 -6.13
CA PRO A 122 8.61 -44.70 -6.92
C PRO A 122 7.85 -44.77 -8.25
N THR A 123 7.61 -46.00 -8.79
CA THR A 123 6.90 -46.15 -10.05
C THR A 123 5.68 -47.09 -9.92
N PRO A 124 4.57 -46.85 -10.65
CA PRO A 124 3.39 -47.71 -10.60
C PRO A 124 3.68 -49.17 -10.96
N ARG A 125 4.54 -49.37 -11.97
CA ARG A 125 4.92 -50.70 -12.46
C ARG A 125 5.71 -51.48 -11.40
N GLN A 126 6.68 -50.84 -10.71
CA GLN A 126 7.45 -51.48 -9.66
C GLN A 126 6.58 -51.81 -8.44
N ALA A 127 5.66 -50.94 -8.03
CA ALA A 127 4.74 -51.23 -6.94
C ALA A 127 3.88 -52.48 -7.23
N TYR A 128 3.35 -52.57 -8.43
CA TYR A 128 2.57 -53.73 -8.87
C TYR A 128 3.40 -55.01 -8.96
N LEU A 129 4.57 -54.96 -9.64
CA LEU A 129 5.47 -56.12 -9.78
C LEU A 129 5.98 -56.57 -8.40
N PHE A 130 6.26 -55.66 -7.48
CA PHE A 130 6.70 -55.97 -6.15
C PHE A 130 5.65 -56.80 -5.39
N ILE A 131 4.38 -56.35 -5.40
CA ILE A 131 3.34 -57.13 -4.71
C ILE A 131 3.10 -58.47 -5.40
N GLN A 132 3.11 -58.51 -6.69
CA GLN A 132 2.90 -59.76 -7.48
C GLN A 132 4.03 -60.75 -7.24
N ALA A 133 5.29 -60.31 -7.25
CA ALA A 133 6.44 -61.14 -6.94
C ALA A 133 6.46 -61.62 -5.51
N ALA A 134 6.10 -60.72 -4.54
CA ALA A 134 5.98 -61.06 -3.14
C ALA A 134 4.94 -62.19 -2.92
N LEU A 135 3.76 -62.06 -3.59
CA LEU A 135 2.71 -63.09 -3.52
C LEU A 135 3.12 -64.44 -4.17
N ARG A 136 4.00 -64.41 -5.14
CA ARG A 136 4.48 -65.66 -5.76
C ARG A 136 5.58 -66.36 -4.97
N ASN A 137 6.40 -65.61 -4.25
CA ASN A 137 7.60 -66.14 -3.59
C ASN A 137 7.46 -66.25 -2.09
N TYR A 138 6.38 -65.76 -1.43
CA TYR A 138 6.22 -65.80 0.01
C TYR A 138 6.25 -67.23 0.58
N GLU A 139 5.73 -68.21 -0.15
CA GLU A 139 5.69 -69.62 0.28
C GLU A 139 7.09 -70.19 0.48
N GLN A 140 8.07 -69.77 -0.32
CA GLN A 140 9.48 -70.20 -0.15
C GLN A 140 10.07 -69.75 1.18
N VAL A 141 9.62 -68.65 1.73
CA VAL A 141 10.07 -68.13 3.05
C VAL A 141 9.13 -68.61 4.16
N ALA A 142 7.82 -68.56 3.92
CA ALA A 142 6.80 -68.95 4.90
C ALA A 142 6.73 -70.44 5.16
N GLY A 143 7.07 -71.31 4.18
CA GLY A 143 7.06 -72.76 4.30
C GLY A 143 8.01 -73.33 5.37
N TYR A 144 9.00 -72.55 5.80
CA TYR A 144 9.83 -72.90 6.96
C TYR A 144 9.16 -72.60 8.29
N VAL A 145 8.10 -71.81 8.33
CA VAL A 145 7.45 -71.32 9.57
C VAL A 145 6.08 -71.96 9.77
N PHE A 146 5.31 -72.17 8.69
CA PHE A 146 3.95 -72.68 8.73
C PHE A 146 3.77 -73.83 7.72
N THR A 147 3.36 -75.01 8.23
CA THR A 147 3.02 -76.18 7.44
C THR A 147 1.54 -76.25 7.07
N ASP A 148 0.67 -75.62 7.89
CA ASP A 148 -0.77 -75.82 7.86
C ASP A 148 -1.59 -74.54 7.59
N ALA A 149 -0.97 -73.43 7.17
CA ALA A 149 -1.68 -72.20 6.83
C ALA A 149 -1.30 -71.72 5.43
N ALA A 150 -2.27 -71.36 4.62
CA ALA A 150 -2.11 -70.78 3.26
C ALA A 150 -2.79 -69.38 3.21
N LEU A 151 -2.19 -68.50 2.44
CA LEU A 151 -2.79 -67.22 2.11
C LEU A 151 -3.55 -67.35 0.78
N GLU A 152 -4.81 -67.05 0.78
CA GLU A 152 -5.66 -67.00 -0.41
C GLU A 152 -5.89 -65.54 -0.82
N VAL A 153 -5.68 -65.21 -2.11
CA VAL A 153 -5.86 -63.85 -2.59
C VAL A 153 -7.34 -63.61 -2.84
N VAL A 154 -7.92 -62.71 -2.08
CA VAL A 154 -9.31 -62.27 -2.21
C VAL A 154 -9.46 -61.20 -3.29
N GLN A 155 -8.49 -60.27 -3.31
CA GLN A 155 -8.43 -59.20 -4.29
C GLN A 155 -7.03 -59.16 -4.93
N GLU A 156 -7.00 -59.34 -6.24
CA GLU A 156 -5.74 -59.24 -6.99
C GLU A 156 -5.18 -57.81 -6.97
N PRO A 157 -3.84 -57.65 -6.95
CA PRO A 157 -3.24 -56.32 -7.01
C PRO A 157 -3.51 -55.67 -8.34
N SER A 158 -3.79 -54.36 -8.31
CA SER A 158 -3.95 -53.53 -9.52
C SER A 158 -2.81 -52.52 -9.63
N VAL A 159 -2.51 -52.12 -10.85
CA VAL A 159 -1.54 -51.04 -11.10
C VAL A 159 -2.13 -49.70 -10.60
N PRO A 160 -1.48 -49.01 -9.67
CA PRO A 160 -2.01 -47.72 -9.17
C PRO A 160 -1.98 -46.62 -10.25
N GLU A 161 -3.13 -45.97 -10.46
CA GLU A 161 -3.29 -44.90 -11.47
C GLU A 161 -2.75 -43.56 -11.02
N SER A 162 -2.67 -43.32 -9.71
CA SER A 162 -2.24 -42.06 -9.12
C SER A 162 -1.26 -42.29 -7.96
N PRO A 163 -0.37 -41.31 -7.68
CA PRO A 163 0.49 -41.36 -6.53
C PRO A 163 -0.31 -41.41 -5.21
N SER A 164 0.14 -42.18 -4.25
CA SER A 164 -0.47 -42.33 -2.94
C SER A 164 -0.10 -41.18 -1.98
N ASN A 165 1.04 -40.53 -2.23
CA ASN A 165 1.46 -39.37 -1.47
C ASN A 165 1.10 -38.06 -2.21
N ALA A 166 0.72 -37.02 -1.45
CA ALA A 166 0.45 -35.70 -1.99
C ALA A 166 1.58 -34.73 -1.58
N SER A 167 2.04 -33.90 -2.53
CA SER A 167 2.94 -32.80 -2.18
C SER A 167 2.18 -31.78 -1.31
N PHE A 168 2.64 -31.55 -0.08
CA PHE A 168 2.06 -30.60 0.86
C PHE A 168 1.94 -29.18 0.24
N LEU A 169 3.01 -28.73 -0.43
CA LEU A 169 3.06 -27.41 -1.07
C LEU A 169 2.08 -27.29 -2.24
N VAL A 170 1.98 -28.33 -3.06
CA VAL A 170 1.09 -28.32 -4.23
C VAL A 170 -0.37 -28.50 -3.81
N SER A 171 -0.69 -29.35 -2.83
CA SER A 171 -2.06 -29.57 -2.37
C SER A 171 -2.64 -28.34 -1.68
N ARG A 172 -1.83 -27.59 -0.93
CA ARG A 172 -2.23 -26.36 -0.21
C ARG A 172 -1.82 -25.06 -0.89
N ARG A 173 -1.45 -25.10 -2.17
CA ARG A 173 -0.97 -23.91 -2.90
C ARG A 173 -1.92 -22.72 -2.83
N TRP A 174 -3.22 -22.94 -2.88
CA TRP A 174 -4.22 -21.87 -2.83
C TRP A 174 -4.32 -21.24 -1.44
N GLU A 175 -4.26 -22.06 -0.39
CA GLU A 175 -4.24 -21.57 0.99
C GLU A 175 -2.99 -20.70 1.25
N LEU A 176 -1.82 -21.19 0.81
CA LEU A 176 -0.55 -20.47 0.91
C LEU A 176 -0.55 -19.17 0.12
N THR A 177 -1.16 -19.18 -1.08
CA THR A 177 -1.30 -17.99 -1.92
C THR A 177 -2.18 -16.93 -1.25
N LEU A 178 -3.32 -17.33 -0.65
CA LEU A 178 -4.21 -16.43 0.07
C LEU A 178 -3.51 -15.86 1.32
N LEU A 179 -2.79 -16.69 2.06
CA LEU A 179 -2.02 -16.26 3.24
C LEU A 179 -0.93 -15.23 2.86
N ALA A 180 -0.23 -15.44 1.73
CA ALA A 180 0.74 -14.49 1.22
C ALA A 180 0.11 -13.14 0.85
N GLY A 181 -1.08 -13.14 0.24
CA GLY A 181 -1.84 -11.93 -0.05
C GLY A 181 -2.24 -11.17 1.21
N LEU A 182 -2.73 -11.89 2.23
CA LEU A 182 -3.08 -11.30 3.54
C LEU A 182 -1.84 -10.73 4.25
N ALA A 183 -0.71 -11.45 4.21
CA ALA A 183 0.54 -10.99 4.80
C ALA A 183 1.05 -9.71 4.10
N ALA A 184 0.98 -9.64 2.77
CA ALA A 184 1.34 -8.44 2.01
C ALA A 184 0.43 -7.25 2.35
N ALA A 185 -0.88 -7.45 2.43
CA ALA A 185 -1.83 -6.42 2.83
C ALA A 185 -1.60 -5.96 4.28
N GLY A 186 -1.30 -6.89 5.19
CA GLY A 186 -0.93 -6.61 6.57
C GLY A 186 0.35 -5.78 6.66
N LEU A 187 1.37 -6.10 5.86
CA LEU A 187 2.63 -5.35 5.81
C LEU A 187 2.42 -3.92 5.28
N ILE A 188 1.62 -3.74 4.21
CA ILE A 188 1.26 -2.41 3.70
C ILE A 188 0.55 -1.59 4.78
N THR A 189 -0.40 -2.20 5.48
CA THR A 189 -1.12 -1.56 6.59
C THR A 189 -0.18 -1.16 7.71
N LEU A 190 0.72 -2.04 8.11
CA LEU A 190 1.70 -1.79 9.16
C LEU A 190 2.63 -0.62 8.79
N ILE A 191 3.16 -0.61 7.57
CA ILE A 191 4.00 0.49 7.06
C ILE A 191 3.22 1.80 7.08
N TYR A 192 1.96 1.80 6.64
CA TYR A 192 1.10 2.98 6.68
C TYR A 192 0.87 3.50 8.11
N LEU A 193 0.60 2.60 9.06
CA LEU A 193 0.37 2.98 10.46
C LEU A 193 1.63 3.54 11.13
N LEU A 194 2.81 3.04 10.76
CA LEU A 194 4.09 3.50 11.29
C LEU A 194 4.55 4.85 10.71
N ARG A 195 3.97 5.30 9.58
CA ARG A 195 4.26 6.63 9.04
C ARG A 195 3.74 7.70 9.99
N ARG A 196 4.62 8.64 10.36
CA ARG A 196 4.33 9.76 11.26
C ARG A 196 3.80 10.95 10.47
N THR A 197 2.64 10.81 9.85
CA THR A 197 1.98 11.86 9.07
C THR A 197 0.67 12.28 9.74
N VAL A 198 0.17 13.46 9.40
CA VAL A 198 -1.14 13.95 9.89
C VAL A 198 -2.24 13.24 9.11
N LYS A 199 -2.89 12.27 9.75
CA LYS A 199 -3.90 11.40 9.11
C LYS A 199 -5.32 11.96 9.25
N ALA A 200 -5.62 12.61 10.37
CA ALA A 200 -6.94 13.16 10.69
C ALA A 200 -6.83 14.63 11.09
N ALA A 201 -7.84 15.43 10.72
CA ALA A 201 -7.89 16.84 11.11
C ALA A 201 -8.12 16.98 12.63
N SER A 202 -8.85 16.05 13.23
CA SER A 202 -9.12 16.00 14.67
C SER A 202 -7.85 15.82 15.53
N SER A 203 -6.87 15.06 15.02
CA SER A 203 -5.59 14.84 15.73
C SER A 203 -4.53 15.92 15.43
N ALA A 204 -4.72 16.74 14.40
CA ALA A 204 -3.74 17.74 13.99
C ALA A 204 -3.42 18.74 15.11
N SER A 205 -4.42 19.21 15.85
CA SER A 205 -4.25 20.18 16.95
C SER A 205 -3.45 19.64 18.14
N THR A 206 -3.35 18.33 18.30
CA THR A 206 -2.58 17.68 19.37
C THR A 206 -1.18 17.26 18.93
N LEU A 207 -0.97 17.12 17.62
CA LEU A 207 0.28 16.63 17.03
C LEU A 207 1.17 17.77 16.50
N LEU A 208 0.58 18.89 16.12
CA LEU A 208 1.27 20.04 15.54
C LEU A 208 1.42 21.17 16.52
N ASP A 209 2.59 21.81 16.54
CA ASP A 209 2.96 22.89 17.45
C ASP A 209 2.48 24.28 16.95
N GLY A 210 1.43 24.31 16.13
CA GLY A 210 0.84 25.52 15.54
C GLY A 210 -0.68 25.57 15.63
N ASN A 211 -1.23 26.78 15.63
CA ASN A 211 -2.68 26.97 15.58
C ASN A 211 -3.25 26.49 14.22
N ILE A 212 -4.30 25.68 14.26
CA ILE A 212 -4.96 25.21 13.04
C ILE A 212 -5.97 26.25 12.57
N LEU A 213 -5.69 26.91 11.46
CA LEU A 213 -6.58 27.90 10.86
C LEU A 213 -7.85 27.25 10.29
N GLY A 214 -7.71 26.06 9.74
CA GLY A 214 -8.82 25.28 9.20
C GLY A 214 -8.40 24.23 8.21
N THR A 215 -9.41 23.57 7.62
CA THR A 215 -9.23 22.47 6.69
C THR A 215 -9.82 22.79 5.33
N ILE A 216 -9.07 22.51 4.25
CA ILE A 216 -9.52 22.53 2.88
C ILE A 216 -9.73 21.08 2.45
N PRO A 217 -10.94 20.68 2.00
CA PRO A 217 -11.22 19.30 1.65
C PRO A 217 -10.46 18.87 0.40
N TYR A 218 -10.23 17.56 0.29
CA TYR A 218 -9.69 16.97 -0.93
C TYR A 218 -10.67 17.15 -2.09
N GLU A 219 -10.19 17.76 -3.16
CA GLU A 219 -10.93 17.90 -4.41
C GLU A 219 -10.23 17.16 -5.53
N LYS A 220 -10.98 16.37 -6.30
CA LYS A 220 -10.43 15.62 -7.43
C LYS A 220 -10.35 16.51 -8.66
N LYS A 221 -9.15 16.65 -9.22
CA LYS A 221 -8.97 17.36 -10.50
C LYS A 221 -9.74 16.63 -11.61
N GLN A 222 -10.59 17.35 -12.31
CA GLN A 222 -11.34 16.84 -13.45
C GLN A 222 -10.54 17.04 -14.72
N VAL A 223 -10.56 16.04 -15.61
CA VAL A 223 -9.95 16.16 -16.94
C VAL A 223 -11.01 16.71 -17.88
N VAL A 224 -10.76 17.88 -18.43
CA VAL A 224 -11.64 18.51 -19.43
C VAL A 224 -11.04 18.28 -20.81
N THR A 225 -11.88 17.87 -21.76
CA THR A 225 -11.48 17.66 -23.14
C THR A 225 -11.96 18.85 -23.98
N HIS A 226 -11.03 19.61 -24.56
CA HIS A 226 -11.35 20.78 -25.37
C HIS A 226 -11.08 20.53 -26.86
N GLY A 227 -12.01 21.00 -27.70
CA GLY A 227 -11.90 21.08 -29.16
C GLY A 227 -11.99 19.73 -29.90
N GLU A 228 -12.10 19.80 -31.24
CA GLU A 228 -12.23 18.66 -32.16
C GLU A 228 -11.06 17.68 -32.13
N LYS A 229 -9.88 18.10 -31.65
CA LYS A 229 -8.68 17.28 -31.51
C LYS A 229 -8.56 16.57 -30.15
N GLY A 230 -9.57 16.67 -29.28
CA GLY A 230 -9.60 15.95 -28.00
C GLY A 230 -8.43 16.28 -27.04
N LYS A 231 -7.91 17.53 -27.04
CA LYS A 231 -6.82 17.93 -26.14
C LYS A 231 -7.31 17.82 -24.70
N LYS A 232 -6.73 16.93 -23.94
CA LYS A 232 -7.02 16.72 -22.50
C LYS A 232 -6.29 17.78 -21.69
N GLU A 233 -7.04 18.55 -20.93
CA GLU A 233 -6.52 19.56 -20.03
C GLU A 233 -7.00 19.28 -18.60
N VAL A 234 -6.13 19.55 -17.63
CA VAL A 234 -6.44 19.40 -16.21
C VAL A 234 -6.38 20.80 -15.59
N PRO A 235 -7.52 21.52 -15.54
CA PRO A 235 -7.55 22.85 -14.98
C PRO A 235 -7.20 22.87 -13.51
N ALA A 236 -6.71 24.02 -13.04
CA ALA A 236 -6.44 24.24 -11.62
C ALA A 236 -7.76 24.28 -10.82
N LEU A 237 -7.65 23.91 -9.53
CA LEU A 237 -8.78 23.95 -8.62
C LEU A 237 -8.93 25.38 -8.07
N LEU A 238 -9.67 26.22 -8.79
CA LEU A 238 -9.96 27.60 -8.38
C LEU A 238 -11.41 27.72 -7.92
N LEU A 239 -11.65 28.52 -6.88
CA LEU A 239 -12.95 28.68 -6.24
C LEU A 239 -14.04 29.27 -7.17
N ASN A 240 -13.62 30.03 -8.19
CA ASN A 240 -14.50 30.59 -9.23
C ASN A 240 -14.75 29.64 -10.40
N SER A 241 -14.13 28.44 -10.40
CA SER A 241 -14.37 27.42 -11.43
C SER A 241 -15.62 26.61 -11.13
N PRO A 242 -16.51 26.37 -12.11
CA PRO A 242 -17.66 25.49 -11.93
C PRO A 242 -17.31 24.02 -11.71
N LEU A 243 -16.02 23.67 -11.83
CA LEU A 243 -15.53 22.30 -11.69
C LEU A 243 -15.17 21.91 -10.25
N VAL A 244 -15.23 22.85 -9.30
CA VAL A 244 -14.96 22.58 -7.89
C VAL A 244 -16.25 22.43 -7.10
N SER A 245 -16.21 21.64 -6.01
CA SER A 245 -17.36 21.46 -5.13
C SER A 245 -17.62 22.73 -4.30
N MET A 246 -18.89 22.91 -3.90
CA MET A 246 -19.26 23.99 -2.96
C MET A 246 -18.47 23.91 -1.66
N ASP A 247 -18.22 22.70 -1.16
CA ASP A 247 -17.45 22.48 0.07
C ASP A 247 -16.03 23.01 -0.04
N PHE A 248 -15.37 22.80 -1.18
CA PHE A 248 -14.02 23.30 -1.43
C PHE A 248 -14.02 24.83 -1.52
N ALA A 249 -14.96 25.41 -2.27
CA ALA A 249 -15.09 26.84 -2.42
C ALA A 249 -15.37 27.53 -1.08
N GLU A 250 -16.33 27.02 -0.29
CA GLU A 250 -16.67 27.54 1.02
C GLU A 250 -15.55 27.39 2.05
N ALA A 251 -14.80 26.29 2.01
CA ALA A 251 -13.63 26.12 2.87
C ALA A 251 -12.56 27.17 2.54
N SER A 252 -12.33 27.45 1.25
CA SER A 252 -11.38 28.47 0.79
C SER A 252 -11.80 29.87 1.23
N ARG A 253 -13.10 30.24 1.10
CA ARG A 253 -13.65 31.51 1.58
C ARG A 253 -13.52 31.66 3.09
N ARG A 254 -13.87 30.63 3.87
CA ARG A 254 -13.70 30.65 5.33
C ARG A 254 -12.25 30.82 5.74
N MET A 255 -11.32 30.21 5.00
CA MET A 255 -9.89 30.37 5.24
C MET A 255 -9.45 31.81 5.00
N ALA A 256 -9.84 32.42 3.88
CA ALA A 256 -9.55 33.83 3.56
C ALA A 256 -10.12 34.78 4.63
N THR A 257 -11.36 34.56 5.08
CA THR A 257 -11.98 35.37 6.15
C THR A 257 -11.20 35.32 7.47
N ARG A 258 -10.72 34.12 7.86
CA ARG A 258 -9.91 33.95 9.08
C ARG A 258 -8.56 34.65 8.96
N LEU A 259 -7.89 34.50 7.81
CA LEU A 259 -6.62 35.16 7.53
C LEU A 259 -6.79 36.69 7.47
N GLU A 260 -7.81 37.19 6.78
CA GLU A 260 -8.12 38.63 6.74
C GLU A 260 -8.35 39.21 8.16
N SER A 261 -9.15 38.49 8.95
CA SER A 261 -9.37 38.90 10.35
C SER A 261 -8.09 38.92 11.18
N HIS A 262 -7.20 37.94 10.97
CA HIS A 262 -5.89 37.90 11.65
C HIS A 262 -4.98 39.05 11.21
N MET A 263 -4.81 39.24 9.89
CA MET A 263 -3.99 40.26 9.28
C MET A 263 -4.45 41.69 9.69
N ARG A 264 -5.77 41.92 9.67
CA ARG A 264 -6.34 43.22 10.08
C ARG A 264 -6.02 43.56 11.54
N ARG A 265 -6.06 42.57 12.45
CA ARG A 265 -5.68 42.76 13.86
C ARG A 265 -4.22 43.11 14.05
N LYS A 266 -3.36 42.62 13.16
CA LYS A 266 -1.91 42.83 13.18
C LYS A 266 -1.46 43.99 12.29
N ASN A 267 -2.37 44.64 11.58
CA ASN A 267 -2.08 45.64 10.56
C ASN A 267 -1.11 45.15 9.48
N SER A 268 -1.27 43.87 9.10
CA SER A 268 -0.43 43.14 8.12
C SER A 268 -1.00 43.30 6.72
N LYS A 269 -0.15 43.50 5.72
CA LYS A 269 -0.50 43.57 4.30
C LYS A 269 0.10 42.44 3.47
N VAL A 270 1.27 41.91 3.84
CA VAL A 270 1.96 40.85 3.12
C VAL A 270 1.74 39.53 3.80
N LEU A 271 0.98 38.64 3.16
CA LEU A 271 0.73 37.26 3.58
C LEU A 271 1.62 36.31 2.79
N LEU A 272 2.52 35.61 3.46
CA LEU A 272 3.31 34.54 2.87
C LEU A 272 2.60 33.19 3.03
N VAL A 273 2.35 32.53 1.94
CA VAL A 273 1.80 31.16 1.93
C VAL A 273 2.91 30.19 1.56
N CYS A 274 3.34 29.40 2.52
CA CYS A 274 4.42 28.43 2.36
C CYS A 274 3.93 26.98 2.60
N SER A 275 4.78 26.01 2.32
CA SER A 275 4.55 24.60 2.64
C SER A 275 5.85 23.96 3.15
N VAL A 276 5.74 22.80 3.79
CA VAL A 276 6.89 22.03 4.25
C VAL A 276 7.65 21.47 3.05
N GLU A 277 6.92 20.73 2.20
CA GLU A 277 7.45 20.05 1.02
C GLU A 277 6.74 20.49 -0.26
N GLU A 278 7.29 20.05 -1.42
CA GLU A 278 6.63 20.23 -2.72
C GLU A 278 5.30 19.45 -2.79
N ASN A 279 4.39 19.87 -3.65
CA ASN A 279 3.09 19.21 -3.90
C ASN A 279 2.11 19.16 -2.72
N GLU A 280 2.29 19.96 -1.68
CA GLU A 280 1.30 20.13 -0.61
C GLU A 280 0.12 21.03 -1.00
N GLY A 281 0.20 21.68 -2.17
CA GLY A 281 -0.87 22.50 -2.74
C GLY A 281 -0.82 23.97 -2.36
N LYS A 282 0.32 24.48 -1.87
CA LYS A 282 0.55 25.89 -1.50
C LYS A 282 0.06 26.87 -2.54
N SER A 283 0.47 26.68 -3.82
CA SER A 283 0.13 27.59 -4.92
C SER A 283 -1.39 27.64 -5.21
N THR A 284 -2.07 26.50 -5.11
CA THR A 284 -3.53 26.43 -5.24
C THR A 284 -4.21 27.12 -4.06
N VAL A 285 -3.69 26.94 -2.85
CA VAL A 285 -4.22 27.58 -1.64
C VAL A 285 -4.01 29.09 -1.71
N ALA A 286 -2.81 29.56 -2.07
CA ALA A 286 -2.50 30.99 -2.24
C ALA A 286 -3.41 31.66 -3.28
N ALA A 287 -3.61 31.02 -4.44
CA ALA A 287 -4.52 31.51 -5.48
C ALA A 287 -5.96 31.63 -4.97
N ASN A 288 -6.48 30.60 -4.27
CA ASN A 288 -7.84 30.62 -3.73
C ASN A 288 -8.03 31.63 -2.60
N ILE A 289 -7.03 31.84 -1.75
CA ILE A 289 -7.05 32.90 -0.73
C ILE A 289 -7.12 34.27 -1.42
N ALA A 290 -6.27 34.51 -2.43
CA ALA A 290 -6.27 35.78 -3.16
C ALA A 290 -7.62 36.05 -3.84
N LEU A 291 -8.20 35.02 -4.50
CA LEU A 291 -9.51 35.12 -5.13
C LEU A 291 -10.63 35.43 -4.10
N ALA A 292 -10.64 34.74 -2.97
CA ALA A 292 -11.65 34.94 -1.93
C ALA A 292 -11.54 36.32 -1.26
N LEU A 293 -10.32 36.81 -1.05
CA LEU A 293 -10.11 38.18 -0.53
C LEU A 293 -10.58 39.25 -1.52
N ALA A 294 -10.39 39.04 -2.83
CA ALA A 294 -10.91 39.91 -3.87
C ALA A 294 -12.46 39.89 -3.94
N GLU A 295 -13.09 38.72 -3.70
CA GLU A 295 -14.58 38.64 -3.54
C GLU A 295 -15.07 39.50 -2.36
N HIS A 296 -14.23 39.73 -1.31
CA HIS A 296 -14.55 40.65 -0.19
C HIS A 296 -14.35 42.13 -0.55
N GLY A 297 -14.04 42.46 -1.81
CA GLY A 297 -13.84 43.83 -2.28
C GLY A 297 -12.46 44.40 -1.94
N ARG A 298 -11.46 43.58 -1.71
CA ARG A 298 -10.07 44.01 -1.46
C ARG A 298 -9.30 44.14 -2.77
N GLU A 299 -8.40 45.13 -2.83
CA GLU A 299 -7.37 45.19 -3.87
C GLU A 299 -6.26 44.20 -3.52
N VAL A 300 -6.24 43.04 -4.22
CA VAL A 300 -5.36 41.92 -3.89
C VAL A 300 -4.35 41.69 -4.99
N LEU A 301 -3.08 41.56 -4.62
CA LEU A 301 -2.01 41.09 -5.47
C LEU A 301 -1.65 39.64 -5.12
N LEU A 302 -1.60 38.77 -6.11
CA LEU A 302 -0.96 37.45 -6.01
C LEU A 302 0.42 37.49 -6.67
N LEU A 303 1.46 37.27 -5.86
CA LEU A 303 2.86 37.27 -6.29
C LEU A 303 3.41 35.85 -6.33
N ASP A 304 3.95 35.44 -7.46
CA ASP A 304 4.67 34.15 -7.59
C ASP A 304 6.12 34.31 -7.06
N GLY A 305 6.31 34.00 -5.79
CA GLY A 305 7.58 34.10 -5.08
C GLY A 305 8.50 32.86 -5.25
N ASP A 306 8.00 31.78 -5.88
CA ASP A 306 8.78 30.59 -6.20
C ASP A 306 9.50 30.78 -7.55
N LEU A 307 10.59 31.51 -7.53
CA LEU A 307 11.39 31.78 -8.74
C LEU A 307 12.06 30.52 -9.32
N ARG A 308 12.19 29.46 -8.52
CA ARG A 308 12.82 28.19 -8.96
C ARG A 308 11.85 27.29 -9.69
N LYS A 309 10.61 27.17 -9.19
CA LYS A 309 9.54 26.32 -9.75
C LYS A 309 8.23 27.08 -9.86
N PRO A 310 8.18 28.14 -10.70
CA PRO A 310 7.00 29.00 -10.80
C PRO A 310 5.77 28.22 -11.22
N ALA A 311 4.65 28.54 -10.58
CA ALA A 311 3.41 27.78 -10.74
C ALA A 311 2.17 28.66 -11.03
N GLN A 312 2.15 29.91 -10.57
CA GLN A 312 0.94 30.73 -10.59
C GLN A 312 0.46 31.05 -12.03
N PHE A 313 1.38 31.24 -12.97
CA PHE A 313 1.01 31.44 -14.37
C PHE A 313 0.29 30.21 -14.97
N LYS A 314 0.57 29.00 -14.48
CA LYS A 314 -0.11 27.76 -14.88
C LYS A 314 -1.48 27.65 -14.21
N VAL A 315 -1.58 28.08 -12.96
CA VAL A 315 -2.83 28.07 -12.17
C VAL A 315 -3.88 28.99 -12.80
N PHE A 316 -3.46 30.15 -13.32
CA PHE A 316 -4.35 31.12 -13.98
C PHE A 316 -4.38 31.00 -15.51
N ASP A 317 -3.83 29.92 -16.05
CA ASP A 317 -3.80 29.61 -17.50
C ASP A 317 -3.21 30.73 -18.39
N LYS A 318 -2.14 31.36 -17.89
CA LYS A 318 -1.40 32.42 -18.56
C LYS A 318 -0.17 31.92 -19.36
N ARG A 319 -0.18 30.66 -19.78
CA ARG A 319 0.98 30.00 -20.44
C ARG A 319 1.35 30.61 -21.78
N GLU A 320 0.36 31.11 -22.52
CA GLU A 320 0.53 31.69 -23.86
C GLU A 320 0.82 33.20 -23.83
N GLU A 321 0.57 33.85 -22.69
CA GLU A 321 0.73 35.30 -22.51
C GLU A 321 2.09 35.64 -21.85
N ALA A 322 3.16 34.92 -22.17
CA ALA A 322 4.46 35.13 -21.54
C ALA A 322 4.96 36.58 -21.77
N GLY A 323 4.69 37.42 -20.79
CA GLY A 323 5.21 38.78 -20.68
C GLY A 323 6.50 38.83 -19.87
N PRO A 324 6.96 40.03 -19.48
CA PRO A 324 8.05 40.16 -18.53
C PRO A 324 7.69 39.52 -17.18
N SER A 325 8.69 38.91 -16.55
CA SER A 325 8.59 38.13 -15.32
C SER A 325 8.88 38.98 -14.09
N PHE A 326 8.49 38.52 -12.92
CA PHE A 326 8.88 39.15 -11.65
C PHE A 326 10.41 39.27 -11.51
N SER A 327 11.18 38.29 -11.96
CA SER A 327 12.64 38.36 -11.99
C SER A 327 13.16 39.56 -12.80
N ASP A 328 12.50 39.93 -13.90
CA ASP A 328 12.91 41.07 -14.71
C ASP A 328 12.75 42.41 -13.98
N VAL A 329 11.73 42.50 -13.09
CA VAL A 329 11.54 43.65 -12.20
C VAL A 329 12.62 43.69 -11.14
N LEU A 330 12.96 42.55 -10.55
CA LEU A 330 14.03 42.43 -9.53
C LEU A 330 15.42 42.80 -10.14
N GLU A 331 15.70 42.42 -11.36
CA GLU A 331 16.91 42.79 -12.09
C GLU A 331 16.92 44.25 -12.52
N GLY A 332 15.78 44.90 -12.60
CA GLY A 332 15.63 46.28 -13.03
C GLY A 332 15.57 46.44 -14.55
N SER A 333 15.42 45.37 -15.29
CA SER A 333 15.27 45.37 -16.74
C SER A 333 13.91 45.86 -17.20
N THR A 334 12.89 45.79 -16.32
CA THR A 334 11.51 46.17 -16.63
C THR A 334 10.87 46.90 -15.46
N ALA A 335 9.96 47.85 -15.75
CA ALA A 335 9.17 48.54 -14.75
C ALA A 335 8.08 47.62 -14.17
N LEU A 336 7.73 47.80 -12.88
CA LEU A 336 6.74 46.98 -12.17
C LEU A 336 5.38 46.96 -12.89
N GLU A 337 4.93 48.13 -13.40
CA GLU A 337 3.64 48.30 -14.08
C GLU A 337 3.51 47.37 -15.30
N ASN A 338 4.59 47.09 -16.01
CA ASN A 338 4.57 46.23 -17.20
C ASN A 338 4.43 44.74 -16.88
N CYS A 339 4.68 44.36 -15.61
CA CYS A 339 4.60 42.98 -15.14
C CYS A 339 3.30 42.70 -14.38
N LEU A 340 2.56 43.73 -13.98
CA LEU A 340 1.27 43.59 -13.31
C LEU A 340 0.18 43.19 -14.30
N ALA A 341 -0.35 41.99 -14.15
CA ALA A 341 -1.42 41.46 -14.97
C ALA A 341 -2.73 41.44 -14.17
N GLN A 342 -3.72 42.24 -14.56
CA GLN A 342 -5.03 42.15 -13.96
C GLN A 342 -5.83 41.00 -14.56
N ASN A 343 -6.34 40.12 -13.72
CA ASN A 343 -7.25 39.08 -14.19
C ASN A 343 -8.64 39.67 -14.37
N LYS A 344 -9.09 39.79 -15.62
CA LYS A 344 -10.40 40.40 -16.00
C LYS A 344 -11.61 39.74 -15.34
N THR A 345 -11.46 38.47 -14.89
CA THR A 345 -12.59 37.68 -14.37
C THR A 345 -12.66 37.72 -12.82
N SER A 346 -11.58 38.05 -12.11
CA SER A 346 -11.49 37.85 -10.66
C SER A 346 -11.03 39.05 -9.85
N ALA A 347 -10.80 40.22 -10.48
CA ALA A 347 -10.29 41.42 -9.79
C ALA A 347 -8.96 41.24 -9.00
N VAL A 348 -8.25 40.14 -9.23
CA VAL A 348 -6.93 39.86 -8.63
C VAL A 348 -5.85 40.33 -9.56
N TRP A 349 -4.91 41.10 -9.03
CA TRP A 349 -3.67 41.44 -9.72
C TRP A 349 -2.68 40.30 -9.58
N GLY A 350 -1.98 39.94 -10.67
CA GLY A 350 -0.96 38.92 -10.69
C GLY A 350 0.42 39.51 -11.02
N LEU A 351 1.42 39.14 -10.25
CA LEU A 351 2.83 39.38 -10.57
C LEU A 351 3.48 37.98 -10.71
N PHE A 352 3.56 37.52 -11.96
CA PHE A 352 3.90 36.13 -12.26
C PHE A 352 5.36 35.98 -12.64
N GLN A 353 5.88 34.79 -12.33
CA GLN A 353 7.16 34.29 -12.83
C GLN A 353 6.87 33.24 -13.93
N TYR A 354 7.42 33.42 -15.12
CA TYR A 354 7.15 32.51 -16.24
C TYR A 354 8.23 31.46 -16.46
N LYS A 355 9.50 31.78 -16.10
CA LYS A 355 10.65 30.91 -16.30
C LYS A 355 11.41 30.68 -14.99
N PRO A 356 11.94 29.48 -14.76
CA PRO A 356 12.80 29.24 -13.61
C PRO A 356 14.07 30.09 -13.64
N VAL A 357 14.48 30.58 -12.45
CA VAL A 357 15.70 31.37 -12.25
C VAL A 357 16.67 30.57 -11.40
N SER A 358 17.92 30.43 -11.88
CA SER A 358 18.96 29.65 -11.19
C SER A 358 19.48 30.38 -9.93
N GLN A 359 19.62 31.72 -10.00
CA GLN A 359 20.16 32.58 -8.93
C GLN A 359 19.03 33.27 -8.13
N ALA A 360 17.94 32.57 -7.84
CA ALA A 360 16.79 33.12 -7.17
C ALA A 360 17.13 33.78 -5.81
N GLY A 361 18.01 33.15 -5.01
CA GLY A 361 18.41 33.66 -3.72
C GLY A 361 19.15 35.01 -3.80
N GLU A 362 19.97 35.25 -4.80
CA GLU A 362 20.67 36.53 -5.00
C GLU A 362 19.67 37.66 -5.33
N LEU A 363 18.74 37.37 -6.25
CA LEU A 363 17.71 38.34 -6.64
C LEU A 363 16.81 38.71 -5.47
N LEU A 364 16.36 37.71 -4.70
CA LEU A 364 15.51 37.92 -3.53
C LEU A 364 16.21 38.61 -2.37
N SER A 365 17.53 38.45 -2.25
CA SER A 365 18.35 39.15 -1.22
C SER A 365 18.66 40.60 -1.58
N SER A 366 18.30 41.04 -2.79
CA SER A 366 18.59 42.40 -3.23
C SER A 366 17.69 43.41 -2.49
N PRO A 367 18.20 44.65 -2.21
CA PRO A 367 17.39 45.73 -1.63
C PRO A 367 16.16 46.10 -2.48
N ARG A 368 16.18 45.74 -3.73
CA ARG A 368 15.10 46.03 -4.68
C ARG A 368 13.80 45.27 -4.34
N LEU A 369 13.90 44.03 -3.81
CA LEU A 369 12.72 43.31 -3.34
C LEU A 369 11.95 44.12 -2.30
N HIS A 370 12.65 44.67 -1.31
CA HIS A 370 12.03 45.49 -0.28
C HIS A 370 11.37 46.74 -0.87
N GLN A 371 12.06 47.43 -1.81
CA GLN A 371 11.50 48.63 -2.46
C GLN A 371 10.23 48.31 -3.26
N ILE A 372 10.21 47.20 -3.99
CA ILE A 372 9.03 46.73 -4.74
C ILE A 372 7.88 46.42 -3.79
N LEU A 373 8.14 45.71 -2.68
CA LEU A 373 7.11 45.41 -1.69
C LEU A 373 6.55 46.66 -1.03
N GLU A 374 7.37 47.67 -0.71
CA GLU A 374 6.90 48.93 -0.14
C GLU A 374 6.04 49.71 -1.15
N GLU A 375 6.41 49.74 -2.42
CA GLU A 375 5.58 50.31 -3.46
C GLU A 375 4.22 49.61 -3.60
N LEU A 376 4.22 48.27 -3.59
CA LEU A 376 3.01 47.45 -3.65
C LEU A 376 2.15 47.61 -2.42
N ARG A 377 2.71 47.77 -1.22
CA ARG A 377 1.98 48.10 0.04
C ARG A 377 1.20 49.41 -0.06
N GLY A 378 1.72 50.37 -0.84
CA GLY A 378 1.03 51.65 -1.10
C GLY A 378 -0.18 51.52 -2.02
N ARG A 379 -0.21 50.50 -2.87
CA ARG A 379 -1.22 50.30 -3.93
C ARG A 379 -2.24 49.23 -3.59
N MET A 380 -1.89 48.22 -2.80
CA MET A 380 -2.71 47.03 -2.52
C MET A 380 -3.18 46.99 -1.07
N ASP A 381 -4.38 46.43 -0.86
CA ASP A 381 -4.86 46.11 0.48
C ASP A 381 -4.16 44.87 1.06
N VAL A 382 -3.99 43.84 0.21
CA VAL A 382 -3.35 42.56 0.57
C VAL A 382 -2.44 42.10 -0.56
N ILE A 383 -1.25 41.65 -0.19
CA ILE A 383 -0.28 40.99 -1.06
C ILE A 383 -0.15 39.54 -0.59
N VAL A 384 -0.58 38.59 -1.42
CA VAL A 384 -0.43 37.15 -1.17
C VAL A 384 0.80 36.64 -1.92
N VAL A 385 1.80 36.15 -1.22
CA VAL A 385 3.03 35.63 -1.80
C VAL A 385 3.01 34.11 -1.77
N ASP A 386 3.08 33.46 -2.95
CA ASP A 386 3.27 32.02 -3.07
C ASP A 386 4.76 31.70 -2.94
N CYS A 387 5.16 31.14 -1.82
CA CYS A 387 6.55 30.89 -1.43
C CYS A 387 7.03 29.51 -1.89
N PRO A 388 8.34 29.29 -2.18
CA PRO A 388 8.86 27.93 -2.34
C PRO A 388 8.70 27.10 -1.05
N PRO A 389 8.77 25.75 -1.16
CA PRO A 389 8.73 24.86 0.01
C PRO A 389 9.94 25.14 0.94
N ILE A 390 9.69 25.17 2.24
CA ILE A 390 10.71 25.58 3.24
C ILE A 390 11.89 24.60 3.27
N VAL A 391 11.62 23.30 3.20
CA VAL A 391 12.69 22.27 3.21
C VAL A 391 13.52 22.28 1.92
N ALA A 392 12.94 22.76 0.82
CA ALA A 392 13.58 22.70 -0.49
C ALA A 392 14.49 23.88 -0.81
N ALA A 393 14.31 25.05 -0.18
CA ALA A 393 15.01 26.28 -0.56
C ALA A 393 15.15 27.28 0.59
N ALA A 394 16.37 27.77 0.76
CA ALA A 394 16.67 28.89 1.69
C ALA A 394 15.94 30.19 1.29
N ASP A 395 15.47 30.29 0.04
CA ASP A 395 14.70 31.44 -0.46
C ASP A 395 13.43 31.69 0.39
N ALA A 396 12.87 30.64 1.00
CA ALA A 396 11.72 30.75 1.90
C ALA A 396 12.03 31.60 3.14
N GLU A 397 13.22 31.50 3.69
CA GLU A 397 13.62 32.33 4.86
C GLU A 397 13.75 33.80 4.46
N ILE A 398 14.24 34.12 3.26
CA ILE A 398 14.29 35.49 2.74
C ILE A 398 12.88 36.08 2.68
N TRP A 399 11.92 35.29 2.17
CA TRP A 399 10.53 35.71 2.11
C TRP A 399 9.90 35.89 3.49
N MET A 400 10.25 35.04 4.48
CA MET A 400 9.76 35.18 5.85
C MET A 400 10.15 36.52 6.50
N HIS A 401 11.34 37.02 6.19
CA HIS A 401 11.81 38.32 6.67
C HIS A 401 11.13 39.54 6.00
N GLN A 402 10.55 39.33 4.79
CA GLN A 402 9.83 40.39 4.06
C GLN A 402 8.31 40.37 4.29
N ALA A 403 7.79 39.27 4.80
CA ALA A 403 6.37 39.08 5.06
C ALA A 403 5.96 39.61 6.42
N ASP A 404 4.73 40.12 6.54
CA ASP A 404 4.15 40.51 7.80
C ASP A 404 3.56 39.32 8.56
N THR A 405 2.93 38.42 7.83
CA THR A 405 2.25 37.22 8.37
C THR A 405 2.54 36.01 7.52
N VAL A 406 2.77 34.86 8.13
CA VAL A 406 3.02 33.58 7.45
C VAL A 406 1.88 32.60 7.72
N ALA A 407 1.46 31.85 6.70
CA ALA A 407 0.55 30.72 6.79
C ALA A 407 1.20 29.47 6.21
N LEU A 408 1.21 28.38 6.98
CA LEU A 408 1.82 27.10 6.58
C LEU A 408 0.76 26.15 6.05
N VAL A 409 0.94 25.66 4.81
CA VAL A 409 0.06 24.67 4.20
C VAL A 409 0.65 23.27 4.44
N VAL A 410 -0.15 22.38 5.01
CA VAL A 410 0.20 21.00 5.31
C VAL A 410 -0.82 20.07 4.66
N ARG A 411 -0.35 19.11 3.87
CA ARG A 411 -1.21 18.14 3.19
C ARG A 411 -1.40 16.87 4.02
N GLN A 412 -2.63 16.32 3.99
CA GLN A 412 -2.94 15.05 4.64
C GLN A 412 -2.05 13.92 4.13
N ASP A 413 -1.56 13.07 5.06
CA ASP A 413 -0.74 11.87 4.79
C ASP A 413 0.49 12.12 3.90
N TYR A 414 1.14 13.29 4.05
CA TYR A 414 2.25 13.67 3.20
C TYR A 414 3.54 13.89 3.98
N SER A 415 3.70 15.03 4.63
CA SER A 415 4.92 15.37 5.37
C SER A 415 4.97 14.75 6.77
N ASP A 416 6.18 14.44 7.26
CA ASP A 416 6.39 13.93 8.63
C ASP A 416 6.07 15.00 9.65
N ILE A 417 5.38 14.64 10.74
CA ILE A 417 4.97 15.54 11.82
C ILE A 417 6.15 16.27 12.44
N ARG A 418 7.33 15.63 12.55
CA ARG A 418 8.53 16.28 13.09
C ARG A 418 9.01 17.39 12.18
N VAL A 419 9.07 17.14 10.88
CA VAL A 419 9.48 18.14 9.89
C VAL A 419 8.50 19.31 9.85
N ILE A 420 7.20 19.03 10.03
CA ILE A 420 6.19 20.10 10.16
C ILE A 420 6.47 20.97 11.39
N ASN A 421 6.71 20.36 12.56
CA ASN A 421 6.97 21.09 13.80
C ASN A 421 8.30 21.85 13.76
N ASP A 422 9.37 21.24 13.21
CA ASP A 422 10.64 21.94 12.98
C ASP A 422 10.45 23.15 12.05
N THR A 423 9.57 23.02 11.06
CA THR A 423 9.20 24.13 10.15
C THR A 423 8.43 25.23 10.89
N VAL A 424 7.50 24.88 11.77
CA VAL A 424 6.78 25.83 12.62
C VAL A 424 7.75 26.58 13.51
N ASP A 425 8.71 25.90 14.12
CA ASP A 425 9.75 26.51 14.95
C ASP A 425 10.63 27.48 14.14
N LEU A 426 10.96 27.13 12.89
CA LEU A 426 11.70 28.01 11.99
C LEU A 426 10.89 29.27 11.66
N ILE A 427 9.60 29.12 11.35
CA ILE A 427 8.70 30.25 11.09
C ILE A 427 8.65 31.19 12.30
N TRP A 428 8.49 30.67 13.52
CA TRP A 428 8.48 31.47 14.74
C TRP A 428 9.78 32.26 14.99
N LYS A 429 10.91 31.73 14.52
CA LYS A 429 12.23 32.39 14.65
C LYS A 429 12.48 33.42 13.55
N SER A 430 11.96 33.23 12.35
CA SER A 430 12.32 34.01 11.16
C SER A 430 11.24 34.98 10.71
N ALA A 431 9.97 34.74 11.05
CA ALA A 431 8.85 35.59 10.65
C ALA A 431 8.40 36.57 11.74
N GLY A 432 7.81 37.70 11.33
CA GLY A 432 7.23 38.68 12.26
C GLY A 432 5.95 38.17 12.94
N ASP A 433 5.15 37.36 12.27
CA ASP A 433 3.90 36.79 12.79
C ASP A 433 3.55 35.49 12.08
N PHE A 434 3.00 34.53 12.82
CA PHE A 434 2.51 33.26 12.30
C PHE A 434 1.01 33.12 12.50
N ALA A 435 0.24 33.16 11.41
CA ALA A 435 -1.21 33.02 11.47
C ALA A 435 -1.65 31.60 11.86
N GLY A 436 -0.91 30.58 11.41
CA GLY A 436 -1.18 29.19 11.72
C GLY A 436 -1.09 28.26 10.52
N ILE A 437 -1.60 27.04 10.73
CA ILE A 437 -1.51 25.93 9.79
C ILE A 437 -2.83 25.75 9.03
N ILE A 438 -2.76 25.63 7.72
CA ILE A 438 -3.86 25.30 6.80
C ILE A 438 -3.74 23.83 6.45
N LEU A 439 -4.69 23.00 6.89
CA LEU A 439 -4.73 21.60 6.54
C LEU A 439 -5.36 21.42 5.17
N ASN A 440 -4.56 21.02 4.17
CA ASN A 440 -4.98 20.91 2.77
C ASN A 440 -5.24 19.47 2.34
N ALA A 441 -6.16 19.29 1.39
CA ALA A 441 -6.55 18.01 0.81
C ALA A 441 -6.99 16.96 1.84
N PHE A 442 -7.61 17.41 2.93
CA PHE A 442 -8.16 16.54 3.95
C PHE A 442 -9.46 15.91 3.48
N ARG A 443 -9.55 14.61 3.59
CA ARG A 443 -10.79 13.89 3.32
C ARG A 443 -11.70 13.99 4.52
N ARG A 444 -13.00 14.21 4.26
CA ARG A 444 -14.01 14.20 5.33
C ARG A 444 -13.97 12.86 6.05
N GLU A 445 -13.82 12.92 7.35
CA GLU A 445 -14.16 11.79 8.20
C GLU A 445 -15.67 11.56 8.03
N SER A 446 -16.10 10.33 7.76
CA SER A 446 -17.52 10.00 7.67
C SER A 446 -18.21 10.50 8.95
N PRO A 447 -19.31 11.26 8.86
CA PRO A 447 -19.97 11.76 10.05
C PRO A 447 -20.24 10.56 10.97
N ARG A 448 -19.84 10.67 12.24
CA ARG A 448 -20.36 9.76 13.27
C ARG A 448 -21.88 9.78 13.06
N VAL A 449 -22.49 8.60 12.86
CA VAL A 449 -23.91 8.44 13.13
C VAL A 449 -24.02 8.92 14.57
N ALA A 450 -24.56 10.12 14.74
CA ALA A 450 -24.82 10.66 16.05
C ALA A 450 -25.67 9.60 16.73
N GLU A 451 -25.20 9.07 17.84
CA GLU A 451 -26.03 8.30 18.74
C GLU A 451 -27.28 9.14 19.02
N SER A 452 -28.32 8.85 18.27
CA SER A 452 -29.68 9.27 18.58
C SER A 452 -30.10 8.53 19.82
N GLY A 453 -29.83 9.11 20.96
CA GLY A 453 -30.22 8.47 22.22
C GLY A 453 -29.69 9.25 23.40
N ARG A 454 -30.27 10.44 23.65
CA ARG A 454 -30.47 11.00 24.99
C ARG A 454 -31.11 12.39 24.87
N TYR A 455 -32.38 12.39 24.61
CA TYR A 455 -33.30 13.38 25.16
C TYR A 455 -34.38 12.58 25.86
N GLU A 456 -34.23 12.38 27.15
CA GLU A 456 -35.22 12.32 28.17
C GLU A 456 -34.81 13.21 29.31
#